data_0d6aae62ece68390d75aa8f61fe188a0
#
_entry.id   0d6aae62ece68390d75aa8f61fe188a0
#
_cell.length_a   1.000
_cell.length_b   1.000
_cell.length_c   1.000
_cell.angle_alpha   90.00
_cell.angle_beta   90.00
_cell.angle_gamma   90.00
#
_symmetry.space_group_name_H-M   'P 1'
#
loop_
_entity.id
_entity.type
_entity.pdbx_description
1 polymer ?
#
loop_
_entity_poly.entity_id
_entity_poly.type
_entity_poly.pdbx_seq_one_letter_code
_entity_poly.pdbx_strand_id
1 'polypeptide(L)'
;SQSWRYFSSVEDGARVSKGWFKVVPAEYLNETKYNDDESYWYYADGSGNLYAGEFKTIKGKKYAFKNDGRMISGLHFIKVDKTTPSLTVKDDDDDEWNFDTEDDFIDSAIKHYVGAGYDCYYFGSGEDGAMKTNKTNITIDGDSFNFYFEKSGSNKGAGLTGEKDDKYYLAGMLQKAGSDEKYQVLKKVTLSNGKVAYQKLDDAPAFLADVKSNTTDAIGTKTGSDKVTVGKTNTVTKKAEDLKEAYNITGLKAGDYVLVNTSGTVVDKKGKSKDGDDYVYVTNKNGVIEAVYVED
;
A
#
# COMPACT_ATOMS: atom_id res chain seq x y z
N SER A 1 -26.55 5.80 -20.50
CA SER A 1 -25.53 6.64 -19.87
C SER A 1 -25.99 8.08 -19.88
N GLN A 2 -25.97 8.74 -18.75
CA GLN A 2 -26.21 10.19 -18.68
C GLN A 2 -24.95 10.87 -19.22
N SER A 3 -25.11 11.71 -20.27
CA SER A 3 -24.00 12.55 -20.72
C SER A 3 -24.15 13.95 -20.12
N TRP A 4 -23.11 14.38 -19.42
CA TRP A 4 -23.07 15.69 -18.80
C TRP A 4 -22.46 16.72 -19.77
N ARG A 5 -22.99 17.93 -19.72
CA ARG A 5 -22.48 19.09 -20.50
C ARG A 5 -22.34 20.27 -19.56
N TYR A 6 -21.34 21.10 -19.80
CA TYR A 6 -21.12 22.32 -19.05
C TYR A 6 -21.30 23.54 -19.93
N PHE A 7 -21.86 24.59 -19.40
CA PHE A 7 -22.07 25.86 -20.06
C PHE A 7 -21.26 26.94 -19.38
N SER A 8 -20.52 27.73 -20.15
CA SER A 8 -19.61 28.77 -19.63
C SER A 8 -20.34 29.99 -19.09
N SER A 9 -21.59 30.20 -19.48
CA SER A 9 -22.43 31.32 -19.03
C SER A 9 -23.88 30.93 -19.02
N VAL A 10 -24.62 31.40 -18.01
CA VAL A 10 -26.05 31.25 -17.90
C VAL A 10 -26.77 32.22 -18.86
N GLU A 11 -26.15 33.37 -19.13
CA GLU A 11 -26.75 34.45 -19.92
C GLU A 11 -26.76 34.16 -21.43
N ASP A 12 -25.69 33.60 -21.94
CA ASP A 12 -25.58 33.34 -23.39
C ASP A 12 -25.67 31.85 -23.76
N GLY A 13 -25.72 30.97 -22.77
CA GLY A 13 -25.81 29.53 -22.98
C GLY A 13 -24.63 28.93 -23.73
N ALA A 14 -23.52 29.61 -23.77
CA ALA A 14 -22.32 29.13 -24.47
C ALA A 14 -21.77 27.87 -23.80
N ARG A 15 -21.79 26.77 -24.55
CA ARG A 15 -21.31 25.47 -24.12
C ARG A 15 -19.78 25.44 -24.17
N VAL A 16 -19.15 24.90 -23.14
CA VAL A 16 -17.73 24.54 -23.20
C VAL A 16 -17.57 23.50 -24.32
N SER A 17 -16.79 23.84 -25.33
CA SER A 17 -16.45 22.93 -26.40
C SER A 17 -15.34 21.98 -25.95
N LYS A 18 -14.52 21.48 -26.82
CA LYS A 18 -13.45 20.55 -26.48
C LYS A 18 -12.38 21.18 -25.59
N GLY A 19 -11.93 20.44 -24.56
CA GLY A 19 -10.72 20.74 -23.79
C GLY A 19 -10.93 20.73 -22.28
N TRP A 20 -9.84 21.08 -21.60
CA TRP A 20 -9.76 21.21 -20.14
C TRP A 20 -10.38 22.52 -19.67
N PHE A 21 -11.07 22.48 -18.55
CA PHE A 21 -11.51 23.67 -17.84
C PHE A 21 -11.64 23.39 -16.33
N LYS A 22 -11.47 24.43 -15.51
CA LYS A 22 -11.52 24.34 -14.06
C LYS A 22 -12.63 25.26 -13.54
N VAL A 23 -13.61 24.67 -12.87
CA VAL A 23 -14.78 25.38 -12.34
C VAL A 23 -15.29 24.76 -11.07
N VAL A 24 -16.06 25.53 -10.30
CA VAL A 24 -16.89 24.98 -9.22
C VAL A 24 -17.98 24.11 -9.87
N PRO A 25 -18.22 22.89 -9.38
CA PRO A 25 -19.27 22.03 -9.92
C PRO A 25 -20.63 22.73 -9.89
N ALA A 26 -21.41 22.55 -10.93
CA ALA A 26 -22.78 23.02 -10.92
C ALA A 26 -23.59 22.25 -9.86
N GLU A 27 -24.53 22.93 -9.19
CA GLU A 27 -25.35 22.35 -8.12
C GLU A 27 -26.02 21.04 -8.57
N TYR A 28 -26.53 20.98 -9.80
CA TYR A 28 -27.23 19.80 -10.34
C TYR A 28 -26.28 18.60 -10.60
N LEU A 29 -24.96 18.85 -10.68
CA LEU A 29 -23.96 17.78 -10.82
C LEU A 29 -23.54 17.22 -9.46
N ASN A 30 -23.30 18.11 -8.51
CA ASN A 30 -22.85 17.74 -7.16
C ASN A 30 -23.12 18.91 -6.21
N GLU A 31 -24.24 18.85 -5.51
CA GLU A 31 -24.68 19.90 -4.59
C GLU A 31 -23.67 20.17 -3.46
N THR A 32 -23.10 19.09 -2.91
CA THR A 32 -22.12 19.21 -1.82
C THR A 32 -20.88 19.99 -2.28
N LYS A 33 -20.31 19.63 -3.42
CA LYS A 33 -19.13 20.29 -3.95
C LYS A 33 -19.40 21.68 -4.50
N TYR A 34 -20.63 21.93 -4.94
CA TYR A 34 -21.09 23.28 -5.26
C TYR A 34 -21.08 24.18 -4.02
N ASN A 35 -21.58 23.66 -2.89
CA ASN A 35 -21.63 24.42 -1.62
C ASN A 35 -20.24 24.60 -0.98
N ASP A 36 -19.30 23.69 -1.25
CA ASP A 36 -17.91 23.83 -0.79
C ASP A 36 -17.17 24.95 -1.52
N ASP A 37 -17.71 25.45 -2.64
CA ASP A 37 -17.14 26.52 -3.47
C ASP A 37 -15.70 26.20 -3.97
N GLU A 38 -15.38 24.93 -4.15
CA GLU A 38 -14.08 24.49 -4.65
C GLU A 38 -14.13 24.21 -6.14
N SER A 39 -13.07 24.57 -6.86
CA SER A 39 -12.95 24.35 -8.30
C SER A 39 -12.26 23.03 -8.61
N TYR A 40 -12.78 22.32 -9.58
CA TYR A 40 -12.26 21.04 -10.06
C TYR A 40 -12.01 21.06 -11.57
N TRP A 41 -11.09 20.20 -12.00
CA TRP A 41 -10.81 20.01 -13.42
C TRP A 41 -11.81 19.07 -14.08
N TYR A 42 -12.25 19.45 -15.27
CA TYR A 42 -13.11 18.69 -16.17
C TYR A 42 -12.52 18.66 -17.56
N TYR A 43 -12.93 17.69 -18.35
CA TYR A 43 -12.60 17.65 -19.77
C TYR A 43 -13.85 17.42 -20.61
N ALA A 44 -14.07 18.27 -21.60
CA ALA A 44 -15.16 18.12 -22.56
C ALA A 44 -14.64 17.57 -23.89
N ASP A 45 -15.35 16.61 -24.48
CA ASP A 45 -15.06 16.13 -25.84
C ASP A 45 -15.45 17.16 -26.92
N GLY A 46 -15.21 16.83 -28.20
CA GLY A 46 -15.53 17.70 -29.31
C GLY A 46 -17.01 18.08 -29.45
N SER A 47 -17.89 17.30 -28.85
CA SER A 47 -19.35 17.56 -28.79
C SER A 47 -19.77 18.30 -27.52
N GLY A 48 -18.82 18.65 -26.66
CA GLY A 48 -19.06 19.32 -25.39
C GLY A 48 -19.57 18.41 -24.27
N ASN A 49 -19.49 17.08 -24.42
CA ASN A 49 -19.84 16.15 -23.36
C ASN A 49 -18.66 15.99 -22.42
N LEU A 50 -18.91 15.98 -21.11
CA LEU A 50 -17.90 15.72 -20.10
C LEU A 50 -17.49 14.25 -20.11
N TYR A 51 -16.19 13.99 -19.95
CA TYR A 51 -15.73 12.66 -19.55
C TYR A 51 -16.16 12.41 -18.11
N ALA A 52 -16.78 11.27 -17.84
CA ALA A 52 -17.29 10.91 -16.53
C ALA A 52 -17.34 9.39 -16.36
N GLY A 53 -16.96 8.91 -15.20
CA GLY A 53 -17.05 7.50 -14.83
C GLY A 53 -16.10 6.58 -15.61
N GLU A 54 -14.97 7.08 -16.07
CA GLU A 54 -14.09 6.32 -16.93
C GLU A 54 -12.64 6.84 -16.91
N PHE A 55 -11.74 6.00 -17.39
CA PHE A 55 -10.38 6.40 -17.73
C PHE A 55 -10.35 6.88 -19.19
N LYS A 56 -9.61 7.97 -19.44
CA LYS A 56 -9.43 8.52 -20.80
C LYS A 56 -7.98 8.89 -21.06
N THR A 57 -7.53 8.61 -22.27
CA THR A 57 -6.24 9.07 -22.76
C THR A 57 -6.40 10.41 -23.48
N ILE A 58 -5.68 11.42 -23.01
CA ILE A 58 -5.70 12.78 -23.53
C ILE A 58 -4.25 13.18 -23.81
N LYS A 59 -3.93 13.43 -25.07
CA LYS A 59 -2.56 13.78 -25.52
C LYS A 59 -1.49 12.84 -24.96
N GLY A 60 -1.75 11.52 -25.02
CA GLY A 60 -0.80 10.49 -24.63
C GLY A 60 -0.72 10.22 -23.12
N LYS A 61 -1.43 10.96 -22.29
CA LYS A 61 -1.52 10.74 -20.84
C LYS A 61 -2.89 10.21 -20.47
N LYS A 62 -2.94 9.31 -19.48
CA LYS A 62 -4.18 8.70 -19.01
C LYS A 62 -4.69 9.43 -17.77
N TYR A 63 -5.98 9.74 -17.78
CA TYR A 63 -6.67 10.41 -16.69
C TYR A 63 -7.88 9.60 -16.26
N ALA A 64 -8.34 9.83 -15.05
CA ALA A 64 -9.59 9.26 -14.54
C ALA A 64 -10.54 10.38 -14.15
N PHE A 65 -11.83 10.15 -14.43
CA PHE A 65 -12.89 11.11 -14.12
C PHE A 65 -13.94 10.41 -13.24
N LYS A 66 -14.31 11.05 -12.13
CA LYS A 66 -15.39 10.58 -11.27
C LYS A 66 -16.71 10.55 -12.06
N ASN A 67 -17.72 9.90 -11.52
CA ASN A 67 -19.01 9.75 -12.19
C ASN A 67 -19.72 11.10 -12.45
N ASP A 68 -19.38 12.13 -11.70
CA ASP A 68 -19.83 13.51 -11.89
C ASP A 68 -18.93 14.35 -12.82
N GLY A 69 -17.89 13.76 -13.38
CA GLY A 69 -16.96 14.40 -14.32
C GLY A 69 -15.71 15.00 -13.70
N ARG A 70 -15.58 15.10 -12.39
CA ARG A 70 -14.39 15.64 -11.75
C ARG A 70 -13.15 14.78 -12.03
N MET A 71 -12.07 15.41 -12.47
CA MET A 71 -10.77 14.73 -12.64
C MET A 71 -10.26 14.22 -11.29
N ILE A 72 -9.75 12.99 -11.28
CA ILE A 72 -9.14 12.38 -10.10
C ILE A 72 -7.66 12.75 -10.04
N SER A 73 -7.18 13.15 -8.86
CA SER A 73 -5.76 13.26 -8.52
C SER A 73 -5.44 12.47 -7.25
N GLY A 74 -4.17 12.22 -6.96
CA GLY A 74 -3.76 11.50 -5.76
C GLY A 74 -3.80 9.98 -5.89
N LEU A 75 -3.72 9.32 -4.74
CA LEU A 75 -3.65 7.86 -4.59
C LEU A 75 -5.02 7.30 -4.18
N HIS A 76 -5.59 6.44 -5.02
CA HIS A 76 -6.94 5.92 -4.79
C HIS A 76 -7.05 4.43 -5.13
N PHE A 77 -7.94 3.74 -4.41
CA PHE A 77 -8.46 2.44 -4.82
C PHE A 77 -9.70 2.64 -5.68
N ILE A 78 -9.66 2.12 -6.90
CA ILE A 78 -10.71 2.33 -7.90
C ILE A 78 -11.17 0.98 -8.46
N LYS A 79 -12.48 0.79 -8.50
CA LYS A 79 -13.14 -0.29 -9.21
C LYS A 79 -13.79 0.25 -10.47
N VAL A 80 -13.43 -0.32 -11.61
CA VAL A 80 -13.95 0.08 -12.92
C VAL A 80 -15.06 -0.85 -13.34
N ASP A 81 -16.27 -0.32 -13.55
CA ASP A 81 -17.35 -1.04 -14.23
C ASP A 81 -17.30 -0.67 -15.73
N LYS A 82 -17.04 -1.68 -16.57
CA LYS A 82 -16.97 -1.52 -18.03
C LYS A 82 -18.32 -1.73 -18.72
N THR A 83 -19.25 -2.41 -18.06
CA THR A 83 -20.57 -2.74 -18.64
C THR A 83 -21.46 -1.51 -18.62
N THR A 84 -21.55 -0.85 -17.47
CA THR A 84 -22.15 0.49 -17.35
C THR A 84 -21.02 1.41 -16.93
N PRO A 85 -20.44 2.22 -17.84
CA PRO A 85 -19.24 2.99 -17.52
C PRO A 85 -19.37 3.80 -16.25
N SER A 86 -18.70 3.34 -15.19
CA SER A 86 -18.68 3.99 -13.89
C SER A 86 -17.40 3.61 -13.12
N LEU A 87 -16.99 4.51 -12.26
CA LEU A 87 -15.90 4.28 -11.31
C LEU A 87 -16.46 4.28 -9.90
N THR A 88 -16.06 3.29 -9.10
CA THR A 88 -16.19 3.37 -7.65
C THR A 88 -14.84 3.72 -7.09
N VAL A 89 -14.71 4.92 -6.50
CA VAL A 89 -13.49 5.43 -5.91
C VAL A 89 -13.65 5.37 -4.40
N LYS A 90 -12.70 4.76 -3.71
CA LYS A 90 -12.69 4.75 -2.25
C LYS A 90 -11.99 5.99 -1.72
N ASP A 91 -12.44 6.45 -0.57
CA ASP A 91 -12.03 7.72 0.04
C ASP A 91 -12.34 8.91 -0.88
N ASP A 92 -13.51 8.85 -1.52
CA ASP A 92 -13.93 9.71 -2.61
C ASP A 92 -14.59 11.02 -2.16
N ASP A 93 -14.69 11.25 -0.88
CA ASP A 93 -15.14 12.54 -0.33
C ASP A 93 -14.11 13.64 -0.62
N ASP A 94 -12.85 13.25 -0.81
CA ASP A 94 -11.76 14.13 -1.19
C ASP A 94 -11.31 13.87 -2.64
N ASP A 95 -10.86 14.92 -3.29
CA ASP A 95 -10.25 14.82 -4.62
C ASP A 95 -8.79 14.37 -4.58
N GLU A 96 -8.20 14.45 -3.41
CA GLU A 96 -6.89 13.91 -3.10
C GLU A 96 -7.04 12.59 -2.36
N TRP A 97 -5.99 11.80 -2.34
CA TRP A 97 -5.94 10.63 -1.48
C TRP A 97 -5.94 11.05 0.00
N ASN A 98 -6.50 10.25 0.88
CA ASN A 98 -6.63 10.59 2.28
C ASN A 98 -6.21 9.45 3.23
N PHE A 99 -5.22 8.66 2.83
CA PHE A 99 -4.55 7.75 3.75
C PHE A 99 -3.67 8.57 4.69
N ASP A 100 -4.00 8.61 5.96
CA ASP A 100 -3.29 9.42 6.94
C ASP A 100 -1.95 8.79 7.31
N THR A 101 -1.85 7.46 7.26
CA THR A 101 -0.67 6.72 7.66
C THR A 101 -0.37 5.55 6.73
N GLU A 102 0.86 5.00 6.82
CA GLU A 102 1.22 3.75 6.16
C GLU A 102 0.29 2.60 6.58
N ASP A 103 -0.02 2.52 7.88
CA ASP A 103 -0.89 1.45 8.42
C ASP A 103 -2.30 1.53 7.85
N ASP A 104 -2.86 2.72 7.70
CA ASP A 104 -4.16 2.92 7.06
C ASP A 104 -4.16 2.40 5.62
N PHE A 105 -3.09 2.68 4.87
CA PHE A 105 -2.95 2.18 3.51
C PHE A 105 -2.87 0.65 3.47
N ILE A 106 -2.00 0.05 4.27
CA ILE A 106 -1.79 -1.41 4.32
C ILE A 106 -3.08 -2.11 4.76
N ASP A 107 -3.71 -1.63 5.82
CA ASP A 107 -4.97 -2.19 6.33
C ASP A 107 -6.09 -2.11 5.30
N SER A 108 -6.22 -0.98 4.62
CA SER A 108 -7.21 -0.80 3.55
C SER A 108 -6.96 -1.74 2.38
N ALA A 109 -5.70 -1.90 1.97
CA ALA A 109 -5.32 -2.82 0.91
C ALA A 109 -5.71 -4.27 1.24
N ILE A 110 -5.41 -4.73 2.45
CA ILE A 110 -5.66 -6.10 2.89
C ILE A 110 -7.15 -6.36 3.15
N LYS A 111 -7.82 -5.48 3.91
CA LYS A 111 -9.18 -5.76 4.41
C LYS A 111 -10.26 -5.46 3.40
N HIS A 112 -10.05 -4.45 2.55
CA HIS A 112 -11.16 -3.86 1.81
C HIS A 112 -11.03 -3.93 0.29
N TYR A 113 -9.83 -3.76 -0.28
CA TYR A 113 -9.74 -3.40 -1.69
C TYR A 113 -9.08 -4.43 -2.59
N VAL A 114 -7.89 -4.93 -2.26
CA VAL A 114 -7.19 -5.87 -3.14
C VAL A 114 -7.89 -7.22 -3.14
N GLY A 115 -8.25 -7.67 -4.33
CA GLY A 115 -9.01 -8.91 -4.50
C GLY A 115 -10.53 -8.74 -4.48
N ALA A 116 -11.04 -7.57 -4.10
CA ALA A 116 -12.47 -7.22 -4.16
C ALA A 116 -12.85 -6.49 -5.47
N GLY A 117 -11.95 -6.50 -6.46
CA GLY A 117 -12.15 -5.85 -7.76
C GLY A 117 -11.65 -4.41 -7.83
N TYR A 118 -11.01 -3.92 -6.78
CA TYR A 118 -10.36 -2.62 -6.77
C TYR A 118 -8.88 -2.77 -7.09
N ASP A 119 -8.34 -1.81 -7.84
CA ASP A 119 -6.90 -1.62 -8.01
C ASP A 119 -6.51 -0.25 -7.46
N CYS A 120 -5.27 -0.14 -6.99
CA CYS A 120 -4.70 1.11 -6.55
C CYS A 120 -4.05 1.83 -7.72
N TYR A 121 -4.36 3.12 -7.90
CA TYR A 121 -3.79 3.97 -8.94
C TYR A 121 -3.27 5.26 -8.32
N TYR A 122 -2.26 5.84 -8.97
CA TYR A 122 -1.75 7.16 -8.59
C TYR A 122 -1.79 8.14 -9.75
N PHE A 123 -2.45 9.26 -9.55
CA PHE A 123 -2.64 10.32 -10.53
C PHE A 123 -1.87 11.59 -10.19
N GLY A 124 -0.74 11.44 -9.49
CA GLY A 124 0.06 12.56 -9.06
C GLY A 124 -0.51 13.28 -7.85
N SER A 125 0.11 14.38 -7.48
CA SER A 125 -0.29 15.21 -6.34
C SER A 125 -0.84 16.55 -6.80
N GLY A 126 -1.65 17.20 -5.96
CA GLY A 126 -2.24 18.50 -6.25
C GLY A 126 -3.14 18.45 -7.49
N GLU A 127 -2.90 19.35 -8.43
CA GLU A 127 -3.69 19.47 -9.67
C GLU A 127 -3.22 18.55 -10.81
N ASP A 128 -2.20 17.77 -10.61
CA ASP A 128 -1.80 16.73 -11.55
C ASP A 128 -2.86 15.62 -11.56
N GLY A 129 -3.27 15.16 -12.68
CA GLY A 129 -4.23 14.06 -12.82
C GLY A 129 -3.70 12.97 -13.73
N ALA A 130 -2.48 13.12 -14.26
CA ALA A 130 -1.90 12.14 -15.16
C ALA A 130 -1.51 10.86 -14.40
N MET A 131 -2.03 9.71 -14.83
CA MET A 131 -1.72 8.40 -14.26
C MET A 131 -0.22 8.15 -14.27
N LYS A 132 0.30 7.74 -13.12
CA LYS A 132 1.71 7.34 -12.98
C LYS A 132 1.85 5.84 -13.19
N THR A 133 2.95 5.45 -13.77
CA THR A 133 3.33 4.06 -14.03
C THR A 133 4.77 3.82 -13.62
N ASN A 134 5.17 2.53 -13.49
CA ASN A 134 6.52 2.17 -13.12
C ASN A 134 6.85 2.57 -11.66
N LYS A 135 8.14 2.71 -11.34
CA LYS A 135 8.60 3.11 -10.02
C LYS A 135 8.20 4.56 -9.73
N THR A 136 7.56 4.77 -8.60
CA THR A 136 7.05 6.08 -8.19
C THR A 136 7.21 6.22 -6.69
N ASN A 137 7.68 7.37 -6.21
CA ASN A 137 7.73 7.67 -4.79
C ASN A 137 6.50 8.48 -4.39
N ILE A 138 5.86 8.08 -3.31
CA ILE A 138 4.68 8.74 -2.77
C ILE A 138 4.93 9.03 -1.30
N THR A 139 4.65 10.26 -0.88
CA THR A 139 4.75 10.69 0.51
C THR A 139 3.44 10.42 1.23
N ILE A 140 3.51 9.71 2.37
CA ILE A 140 2.40 9.44 3.26
C ILE A 140 2.85 9.81 4.67
N ASP A 141 2.11 10.69 5.35
CA ASP A 141 2.43 11.15 6.72
C ASP A 141 3.88 11.66 6.88
N GLY A 142 4.36 12.38 5.86
CA GLY A 142 5.72 12.92 5.83
C GLY A 142 6.83 11.95 5.42
N ASP A 143 6.56 10.67 5.34
CA ASP A 143 7.51 9.64 4.93
C ASP A 143 7.36 9.30 3.44
N SER A 144 8.48 8.98 2.80
CA SER A 144 8.52 8.59 1.40
C SER A 144 8.46 7.08 1.24
N PHE A 145 7.50 6.60 0.43
CA PHE A 145 7.32 5.19 0.12
C PHE A 145 7.56 4.90 -1.35
N ASN A 146 8.17 3.75 -1.62
CA ASN A 146 8.42 3.27 -2.97
C ASN A 146 7.19 2.49 -3.45
N PHE A 147 6.65 2.89 -4.60
CA PHE A 147 5.54 2.21 -5.27
C PHE A 147 5.97 1.68 -6.63
N TYR A 148 5.27 0.66 -7.09
CA TYR A 148 5.34 0.19 -8.46
C TYR A 148 3.94 0.04 -9.04
N PHE A 149 3.72 0.69 -10.18
CA PHE A 149 2.48 0.61 -10.96
C PHE A 149 2.77 -0.01 -12.32
N GLU A 150 1.89 -0.89 -12.80
CA GLU A 150 2.06 -1.60 -14.05
C GLU A 150 2.29 -0.63 -15.23
N LYS A 151 3.30 -0.94 -16.07
CA LYS A 151 3.71 -0.08 -17.17
C LYS A 151 2.80 -0.13 -18.37
N SER A 152 2.14 -1.26 -18.60
CA SER A 152 1.43 -1.55 -19.85
C SER A 152 0.37 -2.64 -19.68
N GLY A 153 -0.34 -2.92 -20.76
CA GLY A 153 -1.37 -3.96 -20.79
C GLY A 153 -2.71 -3.49 -20.22
N SER A 154 -3.60 -4.45 -19.99
CA SER A 154 -4.95 -4.18 -19.48
C SER A 154 -4.97 -3.62 -18.07
N ASN A 155 -3.89 -3.85 -17.31
CA ASN A 155 -3.73 -3.39 -15.92
C ASN A 155 -2.79 -2.18 -15.81
N LYS A 156 -2.51 -1.50 -16.91
CA LYS A 156 -1.64 -0.31 -16.90
C LYS A 156 -2.05 0.67 -15.81
N GLY A 157 -1.11 1.05 -14.97
CA GLY A 157 -1.29 1.96 -13.85
C GLY A 157 -1.76 1.31 -12.56
N ALA A 158 -2.16 0.03 -12.59
CA ALA A 158 -2.56 -0.68 -11.37
C ALA A 158 -1.34 -0.96 -10.48
N GLY A 159 -1.47 -0.72 -9.19
CA GLY A 159 -0.46 -1.04 -8.19
C GLY A 159 -0.21 -2.54 -8.13
N LEU A 160 1.06 -2.94 -8.18
CA LEU A 160 1.45 -4.34 -8.11
C LEU A 160 1.15 -4.91 -6.72
N THR A 161 0.52 -6.08 -6.68
CA THR A 161 0.46 -6.93 -5.49
C THR A 161 1.13 -8.26 -5.81
N GLY A 162 2.20 -8.57 -5.09
CA GLY A 162 2.99 -9.77 -5.29
C GLY A 162 4.49 -9.49 -5.33
N GLU A 163 5.24 -10.43 -5.88
CA GLU A 163 6.70 -10.37 -5.95
C GLU A 163 7.17 -9.78 -7.28
N LYS A 164 8.17 -8.92 -7.20
CA LYS A 164 8.90 -8.40 -8.34
C LYS A 164 10.34 -8.10 -7.94
N ASP A 165 11.29 -8.60 -8.74
CA ASP A 165 12.73 -8.40 -8.50
C ASP A 165 13.14 -8.80 -7.06
N ASP A 166 12.64 -9.95 -6.60
CA ASP A 166 12.86 -10.53 -5.26
C ASP A 166 12.39 -9.65 -4.09
N LYS A 167 11.46 -8.76 -4.35
CA LYS A 167 10.82 -7.89 -3.36
C LYS A 167 9.31 -8.02 -3.39
N TYR A 168 8.66 -7.71 -2.28
CA TYR A 168 7.22 -7.83 -2.13
C TYR A 168 6.54 -6.48 -2.17
N TYR A 169 5.45 -6.40 -2.94
CA TYR A 169 4.60 -5.22 -3.10
C TYR A 169 3.17 -5.53 -2.67
N LEU A 170 2.50 -4.56 -2.09
CA LEU A 170 1.10 -4.62 -1.73
C LEU A 170 0.37 -3.38 -2.25
N ALA A 171 -0.56 -3.59 -3.18
CA ALA A 171 -1.29 -2.51 -3.86
C ALA A 171 -0.36 -1.40 -4.40
N GLY A 172 0.82 -1.79 -4.87
CA GLY A 172 1.87 -0.92 -5.37
C GLY A 172 2.95 -0.58 -4.35
N MET A 173 2.66 -0.56 -3.06
CA MET A 173 3.64 -0.19 -2.03
C MET A 173 4.65 -1.30 -1.79
N LEU A 174 5.94 -0.96 -1.94
CA LEU A 174 7.03 -1.86 -1.54
C LEU A 174 6.96 -2.10 -0.03
N GLN A 175 6.92 -3.38 0.35
CA GLN A 175 6.98 -3.79 1.74
C GLN A 175 8.45 -3.85 2.19
N LYS A 176 8.89 -2.84 2.92
CA LYS A 176 10.26 -2.69 3.40
C LYS A 176 10.29 -2.23 4.84
N ALA A 177 11.38 -2.48 5.54
CA ALA A 177 11.56 -1.94 6.88
C ALA A 177 11.71 -0.41 6.85
N GLY A 178 11.13 0.26 7.85
CA GLY A 178 11.39 1.66 8.11
C GLY A 178 12.86 1.89 8.45
N SER A 179 13.37 3.10 8.16
CA SER A 179 14.78 3.44 8.39
C SER A 179 15.20 3.29 9.86
N ASP A 180 14.32 3.65 10.78
CA ASP A 180 14.55 3.54 12.22
C ASP A 180 14.41 2.10 12.73
N GLU A 181 13.58 1.29 12.06
CA GLU A 181 13.35 -0.11 12.41
C GLU A 181 14.46 -1.03 11.94
N LYS A 182 15.12 -0.72 10.84
CA LYS A 182 16.20 -1.49 10.17
C LYS A 182 15.77 -2.84 9.61
N TYR A 183 14.98 -3.61 10.35
CA TYR A 183 14.40 -4.90 9.94
C TYR A 183 12.96 -4.97 10.43
N GLN A 184 12.07 -5.50 9.59
CA GLN A 184 10.68 -5.81 9.94
C GLN A 184 10.26 -7.11 9.29
N VAL A 185 9.29 -7.77 9.90
CA VAL A 185 8.73 -9.02 9.39
C VAL A 185 7.56 -8.73 8.47
N LEU A 186 7.52 -9.43 7.34
CA LEU A 186 6.34 -9.50 6.47
C LEU A 186 5.62 -10.82 6.73
N LYS A 187 4.32 -10.74 6.93
CA LYS A 187 3.42 -11.89 7.09
C LYS A 187 2.76 -12.24 5.78
N LYS A 188 2.78 -13.52 5.41
CA LYS A 188 1.99 -14.04 4.31
C LYS A 188 0.50 -13.98 4.63
N VAL A 189 -0.28 -13.38 3.74
CA VAL A 189 -1.73 -13.27 3.87
C VAL A 189 -2.41 -13.75 2.59
N THR A 190 -3.61 -14.32 2.73
CA THR A 190 -4.45 -14.69 1.60
C THR A 190 -5.53 -13.64 1.44
N LEU A 191 -5.57 -13.02 0.25
CA LEU A 191 -6.54 -11.98 -0.09
C LEU A 191 -7.90 -12.59 -0.46
N SER A 192 -8.94 -11.75 -0.55
CA SER A 192 -10.31 -12.18 -0.84
C SER A 192 -10.47 -12.93 -2.17
N ASN A 193 -9.59 -12.67 -3.15
CA ASN A 193 -9.56 -13.39 -4.44
C ASN A 193 -8.72 -14.67 -4.43
N GLY A 194 -8.20 -15.09 -3.28
CA GLY A 194 -7.33 -16.24 -3.12
C GLY A 194 -5.85 -16.00 -3.46
N LYS A 195 -5.49 -14.81 -3.94
CA LYS A 195 -4.08 -14.46 -4.15
C LYS A 195 -3.35 -14.31 -2.83
N VAL A 196 -2.06 -14.61 -2.85
CA VAL A 196 -1.16 -14.44 -1.72
C VAL A 196 -0.45 -13.10 -1.82
N ALA A 197 -0.39 -12.40 -0.69
CA ALA A 197 0.37 -11.17 -0.53
C ALA A 197 1.19 -11.24 0.76
N TYR A 198 2.07 -10.28 0.95
CA TYR A 198 2.83 -10.08 2.17
C TYR A 198 2.49 -8.72 2.78
N GLN A 199 2.23 -8.73 4.07
CA GLN A 199 1.87 -7.57 4.87
C GLN A 199 2.96 -7.31 5.90
N LYS A 200 3.46 -6.08 5.97
CA LYS A 200 4.41 -5.70 7.00
C LYS A 200 3.76 -5.67 8.37
N LEU A 201 4.41 -6.27 9.36
CA LEU A 201 4.08 -6.15 10.77
C LEU A 201 4.82 -4.97 11.38
N ASP A 202 4.21 -4.29 12.35
CA ASP A 202 4.71 -3.01 12.87
C ASP A 202 6.10 -3.12 13.49
N ASP A 203 6.33 -4.19 14.30
CA ASP A 203 7.55 -4.37 15.08
C ASP A 203 7.75 -5.82 15.50
N ALA A 204 8.80 -6.10 16.25
CA ALA A 204 9.05 -7.43 16.79
C ALA A 204 7.99 -7.87 17.80
N PRO A 205 7.49 -7.03 18.72
CA PRO A 205 6.33 -7.41 19.57
C PRO A 205 5.10 -7.83 18.77
N ALA A 206 4.78 -7.14 17.68
CA ALA A 206 3.66 -7.52 16.80
C ALA A 206 3.89 -8.88 16.14
N PHE A 207 5.11 -9.15 15.68
CA PHE A 207 5.49 -10.47 15.16
C PHE A 207 5.36 -11.57 16.23
N LEU A 208 5.90 -11.34 17.42
CA LEU A 208 5.81 -12.29 18.54
C LEU A 208 4.37 -12.59 18.94
N ALA A 209 3.51 -11.57 18.93
CA ALA A 209 2.07 -11.74 19.18
C ALA A 209 1.41 -12.60 18.09
N ASP A 210 1.78 -12.39 16.83
CA ASP A 210 1.22 -13.14 15.69
C ASP A 210 1.64 -14.62 15.71
N VAL A 211 2.84 -14.93 16.17
CA VAL A 211 3.37 -16.31 16.30
C VAL A 211 3.32 -16.87 17.70
N LYS A 212 2.48 -16.32 18.58
CA LYS A 212 2.42 -16.70 19.99
C LYS A 212 2.27 -18.21 20.23
N SER A 213 1.46 -18.89 19.43
CA SER A 213 1.27 -20.34 19.52
C SER A 213 2.52 -21.17 19.14
N ASN A 214 3.47 -20.54 18.45
CA ASN A 214 4.73 -21.15 18.02
C ASN A 214 5.93 -20.72 18.90
N THR A 215 5.67 -19.94 19.94
CA THR A 215 6.73 -19.27 20.71
C THR A 215 6.86 -19.91 22.10
N THR A 216 8.11 -20.15 22.50
CA THR A 216 8.48 -20.58 23.84
C THR A 216 9.48 -19.58 24.44
N ASP A 217 9.20 -19.11 25.65
CA ASP A 217 10.12 -18.25 26.39
C ASP A 217 11.36 -19.04 26.81
N ALA A 218 12.50 -18.69 26.23
CA ALA A 218 13.75 -19.38 26.47
C ALA A 218 14.45 -18.95 27.77
N ILE A 219 14.11 -17.81 28.34
CA ILE A 219 14.67 -17.35 29.62
C ILE A 219 14.19 -18.24 30.78
N GLY A 220 12.98 -18.78 30.69
CA GLY A 220 12.42 -19.73 31.64
C GLY A 220 13.09 -21.11 31.64
N THR A 221 13.84 -21.44 30.60
CA THR A 221 14.47 -22.74 30.38
C THR A 221 15.97 -22.67 30.55
N LYS A 222 16.46 -22.42 31.76
CA LYS A 222 17.90 -22.41 32.03
C LYS A 222 18.45 -23.84 31.94
N THR A 223 19.28 -24.11 30.95
CA THR A 223 20.08 -25.32 30.86
C THR A 223 21.40 -25.10 31.59
N GLY A 224 21.48 -25.55 32.84
CA GLY A 224 22.70 -25.56 33.67
C GLY A 224 23.34 -24.18 33.81
N SER A 225 23.51 -23.67 34.96
CA SER A 225 24.11 -22.38 35.33
C SER A 225 23.90 -21.20 34.39
N ASP A 226 23.74 -20.14 34.42
CA ASP A 226 23.82 -18.77 33.88
C ASP A 226 23.72 -18.55 32.35
N LYS A 227 23.47 -19.57 31.50
CA LYS A 227 23.40 -19.42 30.03
C LYS A 227 22.05 -19.78 29.47
N VAL A 228 21.63 -19.00 28.47
CA VAL A 228 20.43 -19.24 27.67
C VAL A 228 20.85 -19.47 26.21
N THR A 229 20.33 -20.54 25.61
CA THR A 229 20.55 -20.84 24.19
C THR A 229 19.21 -20.72 23.46
N VAL A 230 19.21 -19.96 22.39
CA VAL A 230 18.05 -19.78 21.49
C VAL A 230 18.39 -20.23 20.07
N GLY A 231 17.35 -20.55 19.30
CA GLY A 231 17.46 -21.10 17.97
C GLY A 231 17.59 -22.63 18.01
N LYS A 232 17.38 -23.25 16.84
CA LYS A 232 17.43 -24.71 16.68
C LYS A 232 18.61 -25.14 15.80
N THR A 233 18.68 -24.61 14.58
CA THR A 233 19.75 -24.90 13.63
C THR A 233 20.79 -23.78 13.58
N ASN A 234 20.37 -22.55 13.81
CA ASN A 234 21.23 -21.43 14.10
C ASN A 234 21.10 -21.10 15.59
N THR A 235 22.02 -21.60 16.40
CA THR A 235 21.96 -21.43 17.85
C THR A 235 22.80 -20.23 18.30
N VAL A 236 22.25 -19.47 19.24
CA VAL A 236 22.93 -18.35 19.90
C VAL A 236 22.88 -18.60 21.41
N THR A 237 24.05 -18.61 22.04
CA THR A 237 24.19 -18.80 23.48
C THR A 237 24.69 -17.52 24.14
N LYS A 238 23.99 -17.01 25.11
CA LYS A 238 24.31 -15.81 25.90
C LYS A 238 24.23 -16.08 27.38
N LYS A 239 24.88 -15.28 28.20
CA LYS A 239 24.63 -15.27 29.63
C LYS A 239 23.21 -14.76 29.88
N ALA A 240 22.49 -15.38 30.81
CA ALA A 240 21.12 -14.95 31.13
C ALA A 240 21.03 -13.50 31.61
N GLU A 241 22.09 -13.01 32.27
CA GLU A 241 22.17 -11.61 32.75
C GLU A 241 22.27 -10.58 31.62
N ASP A 242 22.74 -11.00 30.43
CA ASP A 242 22.88 -10.14 29.26
C ASP A 242 21.63 -10.08 28.39
N LEU A 243 20.57 -10.83 28.73
CA LEU A 243 19.32 -10.89 27.99
C LEU A 243 18.16 -10.33 28.80
N LYS A 244 17.38 -9.44 28.20
CA LYS A 244 16.11 -8.99 28.78
C LYS A 244 14.99 -10.00 28.50
N GLU A 245 14.90 -10.45 27.27
CA GLU A 245 13.90 -11.37 26.77
C GLU A 245 14.54 -12.30 25.74
N ALA A 246 14.09 -13.52 25.66
CA ALA A 246 14.52 -14.48 24.65
C ALA A 246 13.42 -15.49 24.36
N TYR A 247 13.12 -15.68 23.11
CA TYR A 247 12.03 -16.53 22.63
C TYR A 247 12.55 -17.48 21.54
N ASN A 248 12.20 -18.76 21.69
CA ASN A 248 12.34 -19.74 20.61
C ASN A 248 11.04 -19.78 19.80
N ILE A 249 11.16 -19.84 18.49
CA ILE A 249 10.03 -19.90 17.56
C ILE A 249 10.15 -21.19 16.76
N THR A 250 9.12 -22.04 16.81
CA THR A 250 9.13 -23.35 16.19
C THR A 250 7.93 -23.53 15.26
N GLY A 251 8.05 -24.44 14.29
CA GLY A 251 6.93 -24.83 13.42
C GLY A 251 6.60 -23.86 12.30
N LEU A 252 7.37 -22.79 12.10
CA LEU A 252 7.21 -21.91 10.97
C LEU A 252 7.77 -22.57 9.70
N LYS A 253 7.05 -22.46 8.60
CA LYS A 253 7.50 -22.88 7.29
C LYS A 253 8.15 -21.72 6.56
N ALA A 254 9.12 -22.03 5.69
CA ALA A 254 9.71 -21.04 4.81
C ALA A 254 8.62 -20.33 4.00
N GLY A 255 8.64 -19.00 4.00
CA GLY A 255 7.68 -18.16 3.30
C GLY A 255 6.44 -17.78 4.09
N ASP A 256 6.15 -18.36 5.26
CA ASP A 256 5.02 -17.92 6.10
C ASP A 256 5.25 -16.51 6.65
N TYR A 257 6.49 -16.25 7.04
CA TYR A 257 7.00 -14.95 7.46
C TYR A 257 8.36 -14.74 6.83
N VAL A 258 8.64 -13.55 6.38
CA VAL A 258 9.95 -13.18 5.85
C VAL A 258 10.46 -11.92 6.56
N LEU A 259 11.76 -11.88 6.83
CA LEU A 259 12.42 -10.72 7.40
C LEU A 259 12.98 -9.88 6.26
N VAL A 260 12.71 -8.58 6.25
CA VAL A 260 13.21 -7.65 5.23
C VAL A 260 14.01 -6.52 5.86
N ASN A 261 14.94 -5.98 5.09
CA ASN A 261 15.70 -4.78 5.46
C ASN A 261 15.05 -3.50 4.93
N THR A 262 15.72 -2.37 5.06
CA THR A 262 15.24 -1.05 4.62
C THR A 262 15.13 -0.87 3.11
N SER A 263 15.69 -1.80 2.33
CA SER A 263 15.52 -1.84 0.87
C SER A 263 14.43 -2.81 0.42
N GLY A 264 13.79 -3.52 1.36
CA GLY A 264 12.83 -4.57 1.05
C GLY A 264 13.48 -5.89 0.66
N THR A 265 14.80 -6.00 0.78
CA THR A 265 15.51 -7.24 0.50
C THR A 265 15.25 -8.27 1.59
N VAL A 266 14.85 -9.47 1.19
CA VAL A 266 14.57 -10.58 2.11
C VAL A 266 15.88 -11.13 2.67
N VAL A 267 15.90 -11.34 4.00
CA VAL A 267 16.98 -12.09 4.67
C VAL A 267 16.72 -13.57 4.43
N ASP A 268 17.43 -14.16 3.50
CA ASP A 268 17.25 -15.54 3.01
C ASP A 268 18.35 -16.52 3.45
N LYS A 269 19.15 -16.12 4.46
CA LYS A 269 20.30 -16.87 4.91
C LYS A 269 20.40 -16.92 6.43
N LYS A 270 21.26 -17.84 6.91
CA LYS A 270 21.63 -17.93 8.31
C LYS A 270 22.27 -16.64 8.80
N GLY A 271 21.77 -16.11 9.91
CA GLY A 271 22.32 -14.89 10.48
C GLY A 271 21.56 -14.41 11.72
N LYS A 272 22.01 -13.24 12.15
CA LYS A 272 21.41 -12.44 13.22
C LYS A 272 21.17 -11.05 12.68
N SER A 273 19.97 -10.52 12.90
CA SER A 273 19.57 -9.20 12.38
C SER A 273 18.98 -8.39 13.54
N LYS A 274 19.69 -7.35 13.96
CA LYS A 274 19.27 -6.48 15.07
C LYS A 274 18.45 -5.30 14.51
N ASP A 275 17.23 -5.14 15.01
CA ASP A 275 16.38 -4.01 14.64
C ASP A 275 16.70 -2.73 15.44
N GLY A 276 15.93 -1.68 15.19
CA GLY A 276 16.12 -0.38 15.84
C GLY A 276 15.73 -0.34 17.32
N ASP A 277 15.02 -1.36 17.79
CA ASP A 277 14.50 -1.47 19.17
C ASP A 277 15.23 -2.56 19.98
N ASP A 278 16.44 -2.93 19.54
CA ASP A 278 17.30 -3.92 20.18
C ASP A 278 16.81 -5.38 20.12
N TYR A 279 15.79 -5.66 19.31
CA TYR A 279 15.40 -7.03 19.00
C TYR A 279 16.33 -7.64 17.97
N VAL A 280 16.80 -8.84 18.25
CA VAL A 280 17.66 -9.61 17.34
C VAL A 280 16.89 -10.80 16.81
N TYR A 281 16.71 -10.83 15.50
CA TYR A 281 16.12 -11.96 14.80
C TYR A 281 17.19 -12.98 14.43
N VAL A 282 16.98 -14.23 14.79
CA VAL A 282 17.87 -15.34 14.45
C VAL A 282 17.24 -16.13 13.32
N THR A 283 17.90 -16.17 12.17
CA THR A 283 17.42 -16.88 11.00
C THR A 283 18.27 -18.10 10.68
N ASN A 284 17.64 -19.16 10.17
CA ASN A 284 18.32 -20.35 9.67
C ASN A 284 18.83 -20.15 8.23
N LYS A 285 19.42 -21.18 7.64
CA LYS A 285 19.98 -21.14 6.28
C LYS A 285 18.93 -20.81 5.18
N ASN A 286 17.65 -20.97 5.47
CA ASN A 286 16.55 -20.68 4.54
C ASN A 286 15.84 -19.35 4.89
N GLY A 287 16.39 -18.57 5.82
CA GLY A 287 15.81 -17.30 6.26
C GLY A 287 14.62 -17.44 7.22
N VAL A 288 14.29 -18.66 7.67
CA VAL A 288 13.23 -18.86 8.67
C VAL A 288 13.67 -18.34 10.02
N ILE A 289 12.82 -17.54 10.67
CA ILE A 289 13.09 -17.00 12.00
C ILE A 289 12.91 -18.11 13.04
N GLU A 290 13.97 -18.45 13.74
CA GLU A 290 14.02 -19.50 14.77
C GLU A 290 13.99 -18.96 16.20
N ALA A 291 14.36 -17.71 16.36
CA ALA A 291 14.38 -17.04 17.66
C ALA A 291 14.35 -15.53 17.52
N VAL A 292 13.89 -14.89 18.56
CA VAL A 292 14.02 -13.44 18.78
C VAL A 292 14.49 -13.23 20.22
N TYR A 293 15.48 -12.39 20.39
CA TYR A 293 15.92 -12.02 21.74
C TYR A 293 16.22 -10.51 21.81
N VAL A 294 16.20 -9.98 23.02
CA VAL A 294 16.53 -8.59 23.33
C VAL A 294 17.81 -8.58 24.17
N GLU A 295 18.79 -7.83 23.73
CA GLU A 295 20.01 -7.58 24.50
C GLU A 295 20.30 -6.07 24.59
N ASP A 296 20.90 -5.67 25.71
CA ASP A 296 21.35 -4.29 25.92
C ASP A 296 22.59 -3.94 25.09
#